data_8a3eeb3958cd7f9a6b1b7fabd4303b3b
#
_entry.id   8a3eeb3958cd7f9a6b1b7fabd4303b3b
#
_cell.length_a   1.000
_cell.length_b   1.000
_cell.length_c   1.000
_cell.angle_alpha   90.00
_cell.angle_beta   90.00
_cell.angle_gamma   90.00
#
_symmetry.space_group_name_H-M   'P 1'
#
loop_
_entity.id
_entity.type
_entity.pdbx_description
1 polymer ?
#
loop_
_entity_poly.entity_id
_entity_poly.type
_entity_poly.pdbx_seq_one_letter_code
_entity_poly.pdbx_strand_id
1 'polypeptide(L)'
;MLVFDFEKVKKRPFPFLKGQVFTNGVFDLLHSGHIHVFKECTHLAQQWGLQGHNELKVIVAVNGDESIRELKGDTRPIMSLDERVEILSSICYIDYIIKFDTKSVLPVIEEVCPQFLVKGGTYSVFSDNEEQEIVGQKFVEGCGGTVINTSLCDGVSTTNIIERIKNG
;
A
#
# COMPACT_ATOMS: atom_id res chain seq x y z
N MET A 1 -4.23 -13.24 10.06
CA MET A 1 -3.70 -12.54 8.87
C MET A 1 -2.93 -13.49 7.97
N LEU A 2 -2.95 -13.31 6.63
CA LEU A 2 -2.20 -14.13 5.68
C LEU A 2 -1.18 -13.25 4.95
N VAL A 3 0.04 -13.79 4.79
CA VAL A 3 1.15 -13.15 4.07
C VAL A 3 1.43 -13.93 2.80
N PHE A 4 1.46 -13.24 1.66
CA PHE A 4 1.69 -13.81 0.34
C PHE A 4 2.99 -13.27 -0.25
N ASP A 5 3.64 -14.10 -1.03
CA ASP A 5 4.73 -13.71 -1.92
C ASP A 5 4.13 -13.51 -3.33
N PHE A 6 4.38 -12.36 -3.95
CA PHE A 6 3.79 -12.01 -5.23
C PHE A 6 4.16 -13.00 -6.35
N GLU A 7 5.38 -13.53 -6.36
CA GLU A 7 5.77 -14.54 -7.34
C GLU A 7 4.98 -15.85 -7.20
N LYS A 8 4.49 -16.15 -5.99
CA LYS A 8 3.58 -17.28 -5.76
C LYS A 8 2.15 -16.94 -6.18
N VAL A 9 1.69 -15.71 -5.95
CA VAL A 9 0.37 -15.22 -6.37
C VAL A 9 0.24 -15.26 -7.88
N LYS A 10 1.24 -14.80 -8.63
CA LYS A 10 1.28 -14.88 -10.10
C LYS A 10 1.17 -16.31 -10.64
N LYS A 11 1.84 -17.25 -10.00
CA LYS A 11 1.84 -18.66 -10.42
C LYS A 11 0.54 -19.39 -10.09
N ARG A 12 -0.13 -18.95 -9.04
CA ARG A 12 -1.39 -19.55 -8.57
C ARG A 12 -2.30 -18.42 -8.08
N PRO A 13 -3.13 -17.85 -8.97
CA PRO A 13 -4.04 -16.78 -8.61
C PRO A 13 -4.96 -17.14 -7.43
N PHE A 14 -5.14 -16.19 -6.54
CA PHE A 14 -6.07 -16.31 -5.41
C PHE A 14 -7.29 -15.41 -5.68
N PRO A 15 -8.41 -15.94 -6.16
CA PRO A 15 -9.56 -15.13 -6.55
C PRO A 15 -10.09 -14.21 -5.44
N PHE A 16 -9.91 -14.60 -4.17
CA PHE A 16 -10.34 -13.80 -3.03
C PHE A 16 -9.51 -12.53 -2.80
N LEU A 17 -8.35 -12.38 -3.47
CA LEU A 17 -7.57 -11.13 -3.45
C LEU A 17 -8.13 -10.08 -4.42
N LYS A 18 -9.00 -10.46 -5.37
CA LYS A 18 -9.56 -9.53 -6.35
C LYS A 18 -10.69 -8.69 -5.76
N GLY A 19 -10.78 -7.44 -6.22
CA GLY A 19 -11.86 -6.54 -5.84
C GLY A 19 -11.79 -6.02 -4.40
N GLN A 20 -10.63 -6.05 -3.77
CA GLN A 20 -10.43 -5.67 -2.37
C GLN A 20 -10.02 -4.19 -2.23
N VAL A 21 -9.82 -3.72 -1.00
CA VAL A 21 -9.18 -2.43 -0.73
C VAL A 21 -7.67 -2.65 -0.70
N PHE A 22 -6.95 -1.87 -1.49
CA PHE A 22 -5.51 -2.05 -1.68
C PHE A 22 -4.75 -0.77 -1.38
N THR A 23 -3.65 -0.91 -0.67
CA THR A 23 -2.61 0.13 -0.55
C THR A 23 -1.23 -0.50 -0.65
N ASN A 24 -0.22 0.31 -1.00
CA ASN A 24 1.15 -0.16 -1.03
C ASN A 24 2.13 0.89 -0.53
N GLY A 25 3.26 0.43 -0.07
CA GLY A 25 4.35 1.29 0.37
C GLY A 25 5.56 0.53 0.87
N VAL A 26 6.59 1.29 1.21
CA VAL A 26 7.82 0.77 1.81
C VAL A 26 7.60 0.35 3.26
N PHE A 27 6.86 1.15 4.02
CA PHE A 27 6.54 0.95 5.44
C PHE A 27 7.77 0.67 6.31
N ASP A 28 8.84 1.44 6.09
CA ASP A 28 10.14 1.23 6.74
C ASP A 28 10.06 1.54 8.24
N LEU A 29 10.00 2.83 8.62
CA LEU A 29 9.69 3.22 10.00
C LEU A 29 8.21 3.58 10.07
N LEU A 30 7.41 2.76 10.76
CA LEU A 30 6.00 3.03 10.91
C LEU A 30 5.74 4.31 11.73
N HIS A 31 4.77 5.08 11.27
CA HIS A 31 4.32 6.32 11.90
C HIS A 31 2.81 6.50 11.75
N SER A 32 2.26 7.49 12.45
CA SER A 32 0.81 7.77 12.46
C SER A 32 0.22 7.97 11.07
N GLY A 33 0.97 8.52 10.12
CA GLY A 33 0.53 8.66 8.72
C GLY A 33 0.23 7.31 8.05
N HIS A 34 1.04 6.29 8.28
CA HIS A 34 0.75 4.93 7.80
C HIS A 34 -0.51 4.36 8.45
N ILE A 35 -0.66 4.54 9.77
CA ILE A 35 -1.86 4.07 10.49
C ILE A 35 -3.12 4.78 9.98
N HIS A 36 -3.03 6.07 9.64
CA HIS A 36 -4.13 6.80 9.05
C HIS A 36 -4.59 6.16 7.72
N VAL A 37 -3.68 5.85 6.82
CA VAL A 37 -4.00 5.16 5.56
C VAL A 37 -4.68 3.82 5.80
N PHE A 38 -4.19 3.01 6.75
CA PHE A 38 -4.80 1.71 7.05
C PHE A 38 -6.21 1.85 7.64
N LYS A 39 -6.45 2.86 8.48
CA LYS A 39 -7.80 3.17 9.00
C LYS A 39 -8.75 3.57 7.88
N GLU A 40 -8.32 4.41 6.95
CA GLU A 40 -9.11 4.80 5.79
C GLU A 40 -9.45 3.59 4.90
N CYS A 41 -8.48 2.68 4.67
CA CYS A 41 -8.76 1.43 3.97
C CYS A 41 -9.86 0.60 4.66
N THR A 42 -9.77 0.46 5.99
CA THR A 42 -10.78 -0.29 6.77
C THR A 42 -12.14 0.40 6.72
N HIS A 43 -12.16 1.74 6.81
CA HIS A 43 -13.40 2.51 6.75
C HIS A 43 -14.11 2.32 5.40
N LEU A 44 -13.37 2.39 4.29
CA LEU A 44 -13.90 2.12 2.95
C LEU A 44 -14.47 0.71 2.82
N ALA A 45 -13.76 -0.29 3.33
CA ALA A 45 -14.21 -1.68 3.32
C ALA A 45 -15.52 -1.85 4.07
N GLN A 46 -15.65 -1.25 5.25
CA GLN A 46 -16.85 -1.28 6.06
C GLN A 46 -18.02 -0.53 5.39
N GLN A 47 -17.79 0.67 4.88
CA GLN A 47 -18.84 1.44 4.19
C GLN A 47 -19.38 0.69 2.97
N TRP A 48 -18.52 0.02 2.21
CA TRP A 48 -18.93 -0.81 1.08
C TRP A 48 -19.87 -1.94 1.51
N GLY A 49 -19.55 -2.63 2.60
CA GLY A 49 -20.41 -3.68 3.18
C GLY A 49 -21.77 -3.15 3.65
N LEU A 50 -21.79 -1.96 4.27
CA LEU A 50 -23.04 -1.32 4.73
C LEU A 50 -23.98 -0.93 3.59
N GLN A 51 -23.47 -0.77 2.36
CA GLN A 51 -24.28 -0.53 1.15
C GLN A 51 -24.87 -1.81 0.56
N GLY A 52 -24.73 -2.95 1.22
CA GLY A 52 -25.29 -4.24 0.78
C GLY A 52 -24.37 -5.04 -0.15
N HIS A 53 -23.11 -4.63 -0.31
CA HIS A 53 -22.11 -5.40 -1.03
C HIS A 53 -21.41 -6.42 -0.13
N ASN A 54 -20.61 -7.30 -0.73
CA ASN A 54 -19.75 -8.19 0.03
C ASN A 54 -18.70 -7.39 0.82
N GLU A 55 -18.39 -7.86 2.02
CA GLU A 55 -17.33 -7.27 2.84
C GLU A 55 -15.97 -7.33 2.11
N LEU A 56 -15.31 -6.18 1.98
CA LEU A 56 -13.99 -6.11 1.43
C LEU A 56 -12.91 -6.33 2.50
N LYS A 57 -11.76 -6.79 2.07
CA LYS A 57 -10.57 -6.98 2.90
C LYS A 57 -9.51 -5.97 2.54
N VAL A 58 -8.69 -5.60 3.53
CA VAL A 58 -7.58 -4.66 3.35
C VAL A 58 -6.31 -5.42 2.99
N ILE A 59 -5.79 -5.15 1.80
CA ILE A 59 -4.53 -5.68 1.29
C ILE A 59 -3.46 -4.59 1.35
N VAL A 60 -2.34 -4.91 1.98
CA VAL A 60 -1.15 -4.06 2.01
C VAL A 60 -0.04 -4.72 1.22
N ALA A 61 0.41 -4.11 0.12
CA ALA A 61 1.56 -4.57 -0.63
C ALA A 61 2.84 -3.86 -0.14
N VAL A 62 3.87 -4.66 0.17
CA VAL A 62 5.12 -4.20 0.78
C VAL A 62 6.28 -4.44 -0.17
N ASN A 63 7.04 -3.37 -0.45
CA ASN A 63 8.26 -3.44 -1.26
C ASN A 63 9.33 -4.30 -0.59
N GLY A 64 9.96 -5.18 -1.36
CA GLY A 64 11.17 -5.90 -0.96
C GLY A 64 12.37 -4.97 -0.77
N ASP A 65 13.39 -5.46 -0.10
CA ASP A 65 14.56 -4.64 0.25
C ASP A 65 15.36 -4.21 -0.98
N GLU A 66 15.44 -5.07 -2.00
CA GLU A 66 16.15 -4.77 -3.25
C GLU A 66 15.47 -3.61 -4.01
N SER A 67 14.15 -3.71 -4.21
CA SER A 67 13.39 -2.64 -4.87
C SER A 67 13.48 -1.30 -4.13
N ILE A 68 13.63 -1.33 -2.80
CA ILE A 68 13.80 -0.11 -2.00
C ILE A 68 15.20 0.48 -2.20
N ARG A 69 16.26 -0.33 -2.23
CA ARG A 69 17.62 0.15 -2.53
C ARG A 69 17.68 0.82 -3.90
N GLU A 70 17.08 0.21 -4.90
CA GLU A 70 17.00 0.81 -6.25
C GLU A 70 16.27 2.16 -6.27
N LEU A 71 15.20 2.31 -5.47
CA LEU A 71 14.36 3.51 -5.46
C LEU A 71 14.90 4.63 -4.55
N LYS A 72 15.56 4.29 -3.44
CA LYS A 72 15.90 5.23 -2.35
C LYS A 72 17.39 5.22 -1.97
N GLY A 73 18.22 4.39 -2.62
CA GLY A 73 19.63 4.25 -2.35
C GLY A 73 19.98 3.23 -1.26
N ASP A 74 21.26 2.88 -1.16
CA ASP A 74 21.77 1.76 -0.35
C ASP A 74 21.58 1.91 1.17
N THR A 75 21.31 3.13 1.66
CA THR A 75 21.05 3.37 3.07
C THR A 75 19.62 3.02 3.49
N ARG A 76 18.81 2.53 2.56
CA ARG A 76 17.41 2.15 2.79
C ARG A 76 17.15 0.73 2.29
N PRO A 77 16.23 -0.03 2.90
CA PRO A 77 15.44 0.34 4.08
C PRO A 77 16.27 0.32 5.37
N ILE A 78 15.75 0.92 6.45
CA ILE A 78 16.32 0.81 7.81
C ILE A 78 15.99 -0.56 8.40
N MET A 79 14.76 -1.02 8.20
CA MET A 79 14.24 -2.30 8.66
C MET A 79 14.16 -3.29 7.50
N SER A 80 14.59 -4.53 7.72
CA SER A 80 14.45 -5.60 6.75
C SER A 80 12.99 -5.87 6.38
N LEU A 81 12.75 -6.48 5.23
CA LEU A 81 11.40 -6.87 4.80
C LEU A 81 10.68 -7.72 5.85
N ASP A 82 11.40 -8.67 6.47
CA ASP A 82 10.80 -9.56 7.45
C ASP A 82 10.38 -8.82 8.73
N GLU A 83 11.19 -7.88 9.23
CA GLU A 83 10.82 -7.01 10.36
C GLU A 83 9.61 -6.13 10.02
N ARG A 84 9.58 -5.53 8.83
CA ARG A 84 8.45 -4.70 8.38
C ARG A 84 7.16 -5.51 8.26
N VAL A 85 7.23 -6.72 7.73
CA VAL A 85 6.09 -7.65 7.62
C VAL A 85 5.62 -8.09 8.99
N GLU A 86 6.52 -8.41 9.92
CA GLU A 86 6.17 -8.80 11.29
C GLU A 86 5.37 -7.69 12.00
N ILE A 87 5.85 -6.44 11.91
CA ILE A 87 5.16 -5.28 12.50
C ILE A 87 3.80 -5.06 11.85
N LEU A 88 3.73 -5.06 10.50
CA LEU A 88 2.47 -4.90 9.77
C LEU A 88 1.48 -6.01 10.09
N SER A 89 2.00 -7.22 10.34
CA SER A 89 1.21 -8.39 10.70
C SER A 89 0.46 -8.22 12.03
N SER A 90 0.94 -7.34 12.87
CA SER A 90 0.34 -7.05 14.19
C SER A 90 -0.69 -5.93 14.15
N ILE A 91 -0.92 -5.32 12.97
CA ILE A 91 -1.86 -4.20 12.82
C ILE A 91 -3.27 -4.72 12.49
N CYS A 92 -4.23 -4.42 13.35
CA CYS A 92 -5.61 -4.91 13.25
C CYS A 92 -6.40 -4.39 12.03
N TYR A 93 -5.89 -3.38 11.33
CA TYR A 93 -6.51 -2.80 10.12
C TYR A 93 -6.14 -3.54 8.83
N ILE A 94 -5.25 -4.53 8.89
CA ILE A 94 -4.71 -5.24 7.73
C ILE A 94 -5.19 -6.68 7.75
N ASP A 95 -5.79 -7.13 6.65
CA ASP A 95 -6.23 -8.52 6.50
C ASP A 95 -5.18 -9.38 5.77
N TYR A 96 -4.56 -8.81 4.72
CA TYR A 96 -3.59 -9.52 3.88
C TYR A 96 -2.35 -8.66 3.59
N ILE A 97 -1.21 -9.29 3.54
CA ILE A 97 0.06 -8.67 3.12
C ILE A 97 0.56 -9.38 1.86
N ILE A 98 0.97 -8.61 0.85
CA ILE A 98 1.64 -9.12 -0.36
C ILE A 98 3.06 -8.55 -0.40
N LYS A 99 4.06 -9.40 -0.28
CA LYS A 99 5.47 -9.03 -0.48
C LYS A 99 5.79 -9.04 -1.97
N PHE A 100 6.40 -7.97 -2.47
CA PHE A 100 6.83 -7.88 -3.87
C PHE A 100 8.18 -7.19 -3.99
N ASP A 101 8.98 -7.60 -4.95
CA ASP A 101 10.32 -7.05 -5.20
C ASP A 101 10.49 -6.61 -6.66
N THR A 102 9.39 -6.22 -7.28
CA THR A 102 9.38 -5.61 -8.60
C THR A 102 9.60 -4.11 -8.50
N LYS A 103 10.24 -3.52 -9.51
CA LYS A 103 10.54 -2.09 -9.59
C LYS A 103 9.27 -1.22 -9.54
N SER A 104 8.16 -1.72 -10.05
CA SER A 104 6.85 -1.07 -10.01
C SER A 104 5.83 -1.97 -9.32
N VAL A 105 4.90 -1.38 -8.57
CA VAL A 105 3.77 -2.08 -7.96
C VAL A 105 2.67 -2.42 -8.96
N LEU A 106 2.73 -1.90 -10.19
CA LEU A 106 1.68 -2.08 -11.19
C LEU A 106 1.31 -3.56 -11.43
N PRO A 107 2.26 -4.51 -11.57
CA PRO A 107 1.90 -5.93 -11.75
C PRO A 107 1.11 -6.51 -10.58
N VAL A 108 1.35 -6.03 -9.35
CA VAL A 108 0.59 -6.46 -8.16
C VAL A 108 -0.84 -5.91 -8.22
N ILE A 109 -0.99 -4.64 -8.62
CA ILE A 109 -2.30 -4.00 -8.79
C ILE A 109 -3.11 -4.69 -9.88
N GLU A 110 -2.49 -5.05 -11.00
CA GLU A 110 -3.13 -5.78 -12.10
C GLU A 110 -3.64 -7.16 -11.66
N GLU A 111 -2.88 -7.88 -10.85
CA GLU A 111 -3.29 -9.19 -10.34
C GLU A 111 -4.42 -9.08 -9.31
N VAL A 112 -4.35 -8.12 -8.40
CA VAL A 112 -5.36 -7.87 -7.35
C VAL A 112 -6.61 -7.24 -7.93
N CYS A 113 -6.49 -6.39 -8.96
CA CYS A 113 -7.59 -5.64 -9.59
C CYS A 113 -8.52 -5.04 -8.51
N PRO A 114 -8.03 -4.10 -7.67
CA PRO A 114 -8.73 -3.68 -6.47
C PRO A 114 -9.99 -2.88 -6.77
N GLN A 115 -11.00 -2.94 -5.88
CA GLN A 115 -12.15 -2.05 -5.89
C GLN A 115 -11.76 -0.63 -5.46
N PHE A 116 -10.86 -0.54 -4.46
CA PHE A 116 -10.32 0.73 -3.99
C PHE A 116 -8.80 0.67 -3.96
N LEU A 117 -8.13 1.58 -4.68
CA LEU A 117 -6.70 1.84 -4.55
C LEU A 117 -6.51 3.09 -3.68
N VAL A 118 -5.98 2.91 -2.48
CA VAL A 118 -5.78 3.99 -1.51
C VAL A 118 -4.31 4.40 -1.45
N LYS A 119 -4.05 5.69 -1.56
CA LYS A 119 -2.72 6.27 -1.40
C LYS A 119 -2.72 7.36 -0.35
N GLY A 120 -1.69 7.36 0.49
CA GLY A 120 -1.40 8.48 1.39
C GLY A 120 -0.28 9.32 0.81
N GLY A 121 -0.47 10.62 0.72
CA GLY A 121 0.58 11.51 0.24
C GLY A 121 0.08 12.71 -0.55
N THR A 122 1.02 13.42 -1.16
CA THR A 122 0.77 14.62 -2.00
C THR A 122 0.41 14.27 -3.45
N TYR A 123 -0.08 13.06 -3.71
CA TYR A 123 -0.51 12.69 -5.05
C TYR A 123 -1.79 13.45 -5.42
N SER A 124 -1.92 13.81 -6.70
CA SER A 124 -3.15 14.39 -7.23
C SER A 124 -3.89 13.37 -8.07
N VAL A 125 -5.10 13.01 -7.67
CA VAL A 125 -5.99 12.14 -8.46
C VAL A 125 -6.48 12.85 -9.73
N PHE A 126 -6.37 14.20 -9.77
CA PHE A 126 -6.83 15.04 -10.88
C PHE A 126 -5.69 15.74 -11.63
N SER A 127 -4.45 15.27 -11.49
CA SER A 127 -3.31 15.89 -12.17
C SER A 127 -3.12 15.32 -13.58
N ASP A 128 -3.05 16.21 -14.56
CA ASP A 128 -2.63 15.87 -15.93
C ASP A 128 -1.10 15.70 -16.04
N ASN A 129 -0.35 15.91 -14.96
CA ASN A 129 1.10 15.72 -14.90
C ASN A 129 1.44 14.27 -14.54
N GLU A 130 2.10 13.55 -15.43
CA GLU A 130 2.51 12.15 -15.25
C GLU A 130 3.38 11.93 -13.98
N GLU A 131 4.14 12.94 -13.53
CA GLU A 131 4.94 12.88 -12.31
C GLU A 131 4.12 12.83 -11.00
N GLN A 132 2.84 13.18 -11.07
CA GLN A 132 1.91 13.17 -9.92
C GLN A 132 0.87 12.06 -10.02
N GLU A 133 0.88 11.29 -11.11
CA GLU A 133 -0.08 10.20 -11.32
C GLU A 133 0.18 9.05 -10.34
N ILE A 134 -0.89 8.55 -9.74
CA ILE A 134 -0.82 7.36 -8.88
C ILE A 134 -0.60 6.12 -9.75
N VAL A 135 0.50 5.39 -9.53
CA VAL A 135 0.77 4.15 -10.25
C VAL A 135 -0.42 3.19 -10.15
N GLY A 136 -0.93 2.77 -11.30
CA GLY A 136 -2.08 1.88 -11.40
C GLY A 136 -3.43 2.57 -11.47
N GLN A 137 -3.51 3.90 -11.39
CA GLN A 137 -4.76 4.66 -11.43
C GLN A 137 -5.59 4.32 -12.67
N LYS A 138 -5.03 4.50 -13.87
CA LYS A 138 -5.73 4.21 -15.14
C LYS A 138 -6.24 2.77 -15.23
N PHE A 139 -5.45 1.84 -14.73
CA PHE A 139 -5.84 0.42 -14.71
C PHE A 139 -7.04 0.18 -13.79
N VAL A 140 -6.98 0.67 -12.55
CA VAL A 140 -8.04 0.50 -11.55
C VAL A 140 -9.34 1.14 -12.01
N GLU A 141 -9.29 2.38 -12.50
CA GLU A 141 -10.46 3.08 -13.04
C GLU A 141 -11.03 2.38 -14.29
N GLY A 142 -10.17 1.87 -15.16
CA GLY A 142 -10.56 1.07 -16.32
C GLY A 142 -11.26 -0.25 -15.98
N CYS A 143 -10.98 -0.81 -14.80
CA CYS A 143 -11.66 -1.99 -14.26
C CYS A 143 -12.94 -1.65 -13.44
N GLY A 144 -13.32 -0.36 -13.34
CA GLY A 144 -14.47 0.09 -12.55
C GLY A 144 -14.19 0.26 -11.06
N GLY A 145 -12.92 0.21 -10.65
CA GLY A 145 -12.48 0.54 -9.29
C GLY A 145 -12.34 2.05 -9.09
N THR A 146 -12.02 2.45 -7.86
CA THR A 146 -11.87 3.86 -7.47
C THR A 146 -10.50 4.10 -6.84
N VAL A 147 -9.85 5.20 -7.22
CA VAL A 147 -8.59 5.64 -6.62
C VAL A 147 -8.86 6.74 -5.60
N ILE A 148 -8.33 6.59 -4.40
CA ILE A 148 -8.53 7.50 -3.27
C ILE A 148 -7.17 7.97 -2.76
N ASN A 149 -7.00 9.28 -2.72
CA ASN A 149 -5.85 9.90 -2.07
C ASN A 149 -6.28 10.39 -0.68
N THR A 150 -5.66 9.84 0.37
CA THR A 150 -5.93 10.29 1.73
C THR A 150 -5.08 11.52 2.04
N SER A 151 -5.63 12.43 2.84
CA SER A 151 -4.88 13.60 3.33
C SER A 151 -3.63 13.15 4.09
N LEU A 152 -2.56 13.93 3.93
CA LEU A 152 -1.34 13.74 4.74
C LEU A 152 -1.63 14.07 6.21
N CYS A 153 -1.02 13.28 7.10
CA CYS A 153 -0.81 13.75 8.47
C CYS A 153 0.38 14.70 8.45
N ASP A 154 0.13 16.00 8.64
CA ASP A 154 1.15 17.04 8.57
C ASP A 154 2.36 16.72 9.48
N GLY A 155 3.56 16.93 8.94
CA GLY A 155 4.82 16.81 9.67
C GLY A 155 5.29 15.38 9.97
N VAL A 156 4.57 14.34 9.51
CA VAL A 156 4.92 12.94 9.82
C VAL A 156 5.38 12.20 8.56
N SER A 157 6.68 11.92 8.49
CA SER A 157 7.26 11.06 7.45
C SER A 157 8.46 10.27 8.02
N THR A 158 8.79 9.16 7.38
CA THR A 158 10.00 8.40 7.72
C THR A 158 11.26 9.27 7.62
N THR A 159 11.34 10.16 6.63
CA THR A 159 12.46 11.11 6.46
C THR A 159 12.57 12.02 7.67
N ASN A 160 11.47 12.66 8.09
CA ASN A 160 11.46 13.55 9.26
C ASN A 160 11.84 12.80 10.55
N ILE A 161 11.45 11.53 10.70
CA ILE A 161 11.86 10.74 11.87
C ILE A 161 13.38 10.51 11.85
N ILE A 162 13.95 10.14 10.72
CA ILE A 162 15.39 9.93 10.57
C ILE A 162 16.16 11.22 10.83
N GLU A 163 15.71 12.35 10.29
CA GLU A 163 16.33 13.66 10.53
C GLU A 163 16.30 14.06 12.00
N ARG A 164 15.18 13.85 12.68
CA ARG A 164 15.08 14.11 14.12
C ARG A 164 16.03 13.25 14.94
N ILE A 165 16.21 11.95 14.58
CA ILE A 165 17.16 11.06 15.25
C ILE A 165 18.62 11.54 15.04
N LYS A 166 18.94 12.05 13.83
CA LYS A 166 20.30 12.53 13.50
C LYS A 166 20.64 13.87 14.17
N ASN A 167 19.65 14.72 14.38
CA ASN A 167 19.82 16.10 14.84
C ASN A 167 19.46 16.30 16.32
N GLY A 168 18.92 15.30 16.98
CA GLY A 168 18.56 15.32 18.41
C GLY A 168 19.59 14.69 19.28
#